data_29ad3db11c5182d41b0f14dfd5adcffa
#
_entry.id   29ad3db11c5182d41b0f14dfd5adcffa
#
_cell.length_a   1.000
_cell.length_b   1.000
_cell.length_c   1.000
_cell.angle_alpha   90.00
_cell.angle_beta   90.00
_cell.angle_gamma   90.00
#
_symmetry.space_group_name_H-M   'P 1'
#
loop_
_entity.id
_entity.type
_entity.pdbx_description
1 polymer ?
#
loop_
_entity_poly.entity_id
_entity_poly.type
_entity_poly.pdbx_seq_one_letter_code
_entity_poly.pdbx_strand_id
1 'polypeptide(L)'
;AVPNMAKIGLGNIPRPQALKTVPAEENPSGYATKLQEVSLGKDTMTGHWEIMGLNITEPFDTFWNGFPEDIITKIEDFSGRKVIREANKPYSGTAVIDDFGPRQMETGELIIYTSADPVLQIAAHEDIIPLEELYRICEYARSITMERPALLGRIIARPYVGEPGNFTRTANRHDYAV
;
A
#
# COMPACT_ATOMS: atom_id res chain seq x y z
N ALA A 1 6.29 29.66 3.14
CA ALA A 1 5.15 30.39 3.70
C ALA A 1 3.84 29.81 3.14
N VAL A 2 2.80 29.73 4.00
CA VAL A 2 1.47 29.18 3.67
C VAL A 2 0.37 30.23 3.97
N PRO A 3 0.35 31.35 3.23
CA PRO A 3 -0.49 32.50 3.57
C PRO A 3 -1.99 32.18 3.59
N ASN A 4 -2.47 31.36 2.67
CA ASN A 4 -3.88 30.96 2.62
C ASN A 4 -4.28 30.08 3.82
N MET A 5 -3.40 29.19 4.26
CA MET A 5 -3.64 28.36 5.45
C MET A 5 -3.57 29.20 6.73
N ALA A 6 -2.68 30.19 6.81
CA ALA A 6 -2.66 31.15 7.91
C ALA A 6 -3.98 31.90 8.00
N LYS A 7 -4.49 32.41 6.86
CA LYS A 7 -5.75 33.14 6.77
C LYS A 7 -6.97 32.30 7.19
N ILE A 8 -6.95 30.98 6.96
CA ILE A 8 -8.01 30.06 7.43
C ILE A 8 -7.90 29.82 8.93
N GLY A 9 -6.78 30.13 9.57
CA GLY A 9 -6.60 29.95 11.01
C GLY A 9 -5.70 28.77 11.40
N LEU A 10 -4.85 28.26 10.50
CA LEU A 10 -3.93 27.17 10.85
C LEU A 10 -3.04 27.52 12.06
N GLY A 11 -2.66 28.78 12.20
CA GLY A 11 -1.88 29.29 13.34
C GLY A 11 -2.63 29.29 14.68
N ASN A 12 -3.95 29.19 14.66
CA ASN A 12 -4.79 29.23 15.85
C ASN A 12 -4.95 27.84 16.53
N ILE A 13 -4.50 26.76 15.88
CA ILE A 13 -4.57 25.42 16.46
C ILE A 13 -3.62 25.33 17.68
N PRO A 14 -4.14 24.95 18.87
CA PRO A 14 -3.32 24.77 20.08
C PRO A 14 -2.23 23.70 19.86
N ARG A 15 -1.00 24.00 20.20
CA ARG A 15 0.16 23.09 20.06
C ARG A 15 1.20 23.36 21.13
N PRO A 16 2.04 22.34 21.44
CA PRO A 16 3.14 22.49 22.38
C PRO A 16 4.19 23.53 21.94
N GLN A 17 4.37 23.68 20.61
CA GLN A 17 5.27 24.68 20.01
C GLN A 17 4.54 25.46 18.94
N ALA A 18 4.62 26.80 19.00
CA ALA A 18 4.07 27.68 17.99
C ALA A 18 4.83 27.50 16.67
N LEU A 19 4.12 27.40 15.55
CA LEU A 19 4.73 27.47 14.23
C LEU A 19 5.16 28.92 13.99
N LYS A 20 6.45 29.18 14.06
CA LYS A 20 7.03 30.52 13.84
C LYS A 20 6.67 31.13 12.48
N THR A 21 6.37 30.30 11.49
CA THR A 21 6.08 30.72 10.11
C THR A 21 4.59 30.85 9.81
N VAL A 22 3.71 30.47 10.75
CA VAL A 22 2.26 30.54 10.60
C VAL A 22 1.70 31.19 11.88
N PRO A 23 1.65 32.52 11.94
CA PRO A 23 1.09 33.24 13.09
C PRO A 23 -0.41 32.95 13.24
N ALA A 24 -0.93 33.19 14.44
CA ALA A 24 -2.37 33.16 14.68
C ALA A 24 -3.05 34.30 13.89
N GLU A 25 -4.27 34.05 13.42
CA GLU A 25 -5.12 35.01 12.72
C GLU A 25 -6.26 35.42 13.66
N GLU A 26 -6.42 36.73 13.88
CA GLU A 26 -7.47 37.26 14.76
C GLU A 26 -8.88 37.05 14.19
N ASN A 27 -9.00 37.21 12.86
CA ASN A 27 -10.28 37.07 12.15
C ASN A 27 -10.17 36.01 11.05
N PRO A 28 -10.07 34.73 11.41
CA PRO A 28 -9.88 33.67 10.42
C PRO A 28 -11.09 33.52 9.51
N SER A 29 -10.83 33.30 8.22
CA SER A 29 -11.86 33.08 7.21
C SER A 29 -12.47 31.67 7.23
N GLY A 30 -12.06 30.82 8.16
CA GLY A 30 -12.52 29.45 8.34
C GLY A 30 -12.22 28.90 9.73
N TYR A 31 -12.36 27.60 9.87
CA TYR A 31 -12.09 26.90 11.11
C TYR A 31 -10.94 25.93 10.93
N ALA A 32 -9.99 25.92 11.86
CA ALA A 32 -8.92 24.95 11.94
C ALA A 32 -8.98 24.24 13.30
N THR A 33 -8.88 22.93 13.30
CA THR A 33 -8.94 22.11 14.50
C THR A 33 -7.96 20.96 14.47
N LYS A 34 -7.76 20.33 15.61
CA LYS A 34 -6.97 19.12 15.77
C LYS A 34 -7.90 17.99 16.17
N LEU A 35 -7.91 16.92 15.43
CA LEU A 35 -8.62 15.69 15.75
C LEU A 35 -7.66 14.69 16.39
N GLN A 36 -8.19 13.91 17.34
CA GLN A 36 -7.48 12.79 17.95
C GLN A 36 -7.98 11.50 17.29
N GLU A 37 -7.05 10.76 16.67
CA GLU A 37 -7.36 9.44 16.14
C GLU A 37 -7.71 8.47 17.28
N VAL A 38 -8.79 7.70 17.13
CA VAL A 38 -9.27 6.70 18.09
C VAL A 38 -9.13 5.27 17.57
N SER A 39 -9.04 5.07 16.26
CA SER A 39 -8.79 3.77 15.66
C SER A 39 -7.44 3.21 16.09
N LEU A 40 -7.36 1.88 16.24
CA LEU A 40 -6.13 1.19 16.65
C LEU A 40 -5.14 1.00 15.49
N GLY A 41 -5.61 0.96 14.26
CA GLY A 41 -4.76 0.89 13.06
C GLY A 41 -3.99 2.19 12.84
N LYS A 42 -2.76 2.09 12.31
CA LYS A 42 -1.89 3.22 11.99
C LYS A 42 -1.49 3.21 10.52
N ASP A 43 -2.43 2.89 9.68
CA ASP A 43 -2.27 2.79 8.24
C ASP A 43 -3.21 3.76 7.49
N THR A 44 -2.91 3.97 6.21
CA THR A 44 -3.63 4.93 5.36
C THR A 44 -5.12 4.59 5.22
N MET A 45 -5.50 3.31 5.16
CA MET A 45 -6.91 2.90 5.01
C MET A 45 -7.68 3.20 6.27
N THR A 46 -7.16 2.80 7.44
CA THR A 46 -7.76 3.10 8.75
C THR A 46 -7.99 4.61 8.91
N GLY A 47 -6.99 5.43 8.56
CA GLY A 47 -7.12 6.89 8.65
C GLY A 47 -8.24 7.45 7.74
N HIS A 48 -8.36 6.95 6.51
CA HIS A 48 -9.45 7.38 5.62
C HIS A 48 -10.82 6.95 6.14
N TRP A 49 -10.95 5.73 6.66
CA TRP A 49 -12.21 5.24 7.21
C TRP A 49 -12.62 6.00 8.48
N GLU A 50 -11.66 6.35 9.32
CA GLU A 50 -11.95 7.15 10.52
C GLU A 50 -12.40 8.57 10.16
N ILE A 51 -11.83 9.21 9.15
CA ILE A 51 -12.31 10.48 8.62
C ILE A 51 -13.77 10.36 8.14
N MET A 52 -14.18 9.20 7.63
CA MET A 52 -15.54 8.90 7.21
C MET A 52 -16.45 8.41 8.36
N GLY A 53 -15.95 8.39 9.60
CA GLY A 53 -16.73 8.03 10.79
C GLY A 53 -16.66 6.57 11.21
N LEU A 54 -15.78 5.75 10.62
CA LEU A 54 -15.58 4.35 11.02
C LEU A 54 -14.44 4.25 12.04
N ASN A 55 -14.74 3.71 13.21
CA ASN A 55 -13.72 3.39 14.21
C ASN A 55 -13.25 1.94 14.01
N ILE A 56 -11.98 1.77 13.70
CA ILE A 56 -11.35 0.47 13.48
C ILE A 56 -10.75 -0.03 14.80
N THR A 57 -11.42 -1.00 15.41
CA THR A 57 -11.01 -1.60 16.69
C THR A 57 -10.02 -2.75 16.52
N GLU A 58 -9.97 -3.38 15.34
CA GLU A 58 -9.03 -4.43 14.99
C GLU A 58 -8.12 -3.95 13.85
N PRO A 59 -6.85 -3.62 14.14
CA PRO A 59 -5.93 -3.16 13.09
C PRO A 59 -5.60 -4.28 12.12
N PHE A 60 -5.34 -3.91 10.87
CA PHE A 60 -4.79 -4.83 9.88
C PHE A 60 -3.39 -5.31 10.29
N ASP A 61 -3.01 -6.48 9.76
CA ASP A 61 -1.67 -7.03 9.97
C ASP A 61 -0.66 -6.37 9.02
N THR A 62 0.55 -6.12 9.52
CA THR A 62 1.69 -5.62 8.75
C THR A 62 2.84 -6.61 8.77
N PHE A 63 3.56 -6.74 7.67
CA PHE A 63 4.52 -7.81 7.45
C PHE A 63 5.92 -7.27 7.18
N TRP A 64 6.56 -6.70 8.21
CA TRP A 64 7.89 -6.11 8.12
C TRP A 64 9.00 -7.10 7.72
N ASN A 65 8.82 -8.38 8.00
CA ASN A 65 9.74 -9.46 7.63
C ASN A 65 9.27 -10.27 6.41
N GLY A 66 8.29 -9.76 5.67
CA GLY A 66 7.63 -10.48 4.57
C GLY A 66 6.46 -11.35 5.04
N PHE A 67 5.69 -11.82 4.07
CA PHE A 67 4.52 -12.67 4.34
C PHE A 67 4.96 -14.05 4.81
N PRO A 68 4.15 -14.69 5.69
CA PRO A 68 4.38 -16.07 6.12
C PRO A 68 4.42 -17.04 4.93
N GLU A 69 5.23 -18.10 5.07
CA GLU A 69 5.44 -19.08 3.99
C GLU A 69 4.15 -19.81 3.58
N ASP A 70 3.21 -20.00 4.50
CA ASP A 70 1.92 -20.62 4.20
C ASP A 70 1.07 -19.78 3.23
N ILE A 71 1.10 -18.46 3.34
CA ILE A 71 0.44 -17.54 2.40
C ILE A 71 1.10 -17.61 1.02
N ILE A 72 2.43 -17.58 1.00
CA ILE A 72 3.19 -17.65 -0.25
C ILE A 72 2.96 -18.99 -0.95
N THR A 73 3.02 -20.11 -0.22
CA THR A 73 2.78 -21.45 -0.76
C THR A 73 1.36 -21.60 -1.34
N LYS A 74 0.33 -21.09 -0.66
CA LYS A 74 -1.03 -21.08 -1.19
C LYS A 74 -1.15 -20.33 -2.51
N ILE A 75 -0.46 -19.20 -2.64
CA ILE A 75 -0.44 -18.43 -3.90
C ILE A 75 0.30 -19.21 -5.00
N GLU A 76 1.43 -19.86 -4.67
CA GLU A 76 2.15 -20.72 -5.61
C GLU A 76 1.30 -21.90 -6.09
N ASP A 77 0.65 -22.61 -5.16
CA ASP A 77 -0.19 -23.76 -5.48
C ASP A 77 -1.38 -23.38 -6.36
N PHE A 78 -2.00 -22.22 -6.08
CA PHE A 78 -3.10 -21.72 -6.90
C PHE A 78 -2.67 -21.26 -8.29
N SER A 79 -1.56 -20.52 -8.38
CA SER A 79 -1.08 -19.93 -9.63
C SER A 79 -0.30 -20.90 -10.51
N GLY A 80 0.28 -21.96 -9.92
CA GLY A 80 1.26 -22.81 -10.57
C GLY A 80 2.61 -22.13 -10.82
N ARG A 81 2.83 -20.94 -10.26
CA ARG A 81 4.05 -20.14 -10.39
C ARG A 81 4.79 -20.03 -9.07
N LYS A 82 6.12 -20.01 -9.16
CA LYS A 82 6.94 -19.74 -7.97
C LYS A 82 6.96 -18.26 -7.64
N VAL A 83 7.31 -17.94 -6.41
CA VAL A 83 7.48 -16.55 -5.91
C VAL A 83 8.95 -16.29 -5.64
N ILE A 84 9.43 -15.14 -6.06
CA ILE A 84 10.79 -14.67 -5.75
C ILE A 84 10.86 -14.33 -4.26
N ARG A 85 11.42 -15.23 -3.45
CA ARG A 85 11.46 -15.11 -1.98
C ARG A 85 12.22 -13.86 -1.50
N GLU A 86 13.24 -13.46 -2.22
CA GLU A 86 14.06 -12.29 -1.91
C GLU A 86 13.30 -10.97 -2.05
N ALA A 87 12.22 -10.95 -2.84
CA ALA A 87 11.31 -9.82 -2.96
C ALA A 87 10.30 -9.73 -1.81
N ASN A 88 10.02 -10.84 -1.09
CA ASN A 88 9.03 -10.92 -0.02
C ASN A 88 9.46 -10.13 1.23
N LYS A 89 9.40 -8.82 1.16
CA LYS A 89 9.72 -7.86 2.23
C LYS A 89 9.16 -6.48 1.90
N PRO A 90 9.23 -5.50 2.82
CA PRO A 90 8.95 -4.11 2.48
C PRO A 90 9.89 -3.60 1.38
N TYR A 91 9.31 -3.13 0.27
CA TYR A 91 10.06 -2.69 -0.90
C TYR A 91 9.44 -1.46 -1.56
N SER A 92 10.28 -0.64 -2.20
CA SER A 92 9.80 0.38 -3.14
C SER A 92 9.25 -0.31 -4.40
N GLY A 93 8.05 0.08 -4.84
CA GLY A 93 7.42 -0.52 -6.02
C GLY A 93 8.14 -0.25 -7.35
N THR A 94 9.10 0.68 -7.40
CA THR A 94 9.97 0.91 -8.56
C THR A 94 11.22 0.04 -8.43
N ALA A 95 11.92 0.14 -7.29
CA ALA A 95 13.14 -0.62 -7.08
C ALA A 95 12.93 -2.15 -7.14
N VAL A 96 11.80 -2.67 -6.66
CA VAL A 96 11.52 -4.11 -6.71
C VAL A 96 11.42 -4.63 -8.15
N ILE A 97 10.89 -3.82 -9.07
CA ILE A 97 10.79 -4.17 -10.49
C ILE A 97 12.18 -4.09 -11.14
N ASP A 98 12.96 -3.06 -10.81
CA ASP A 98 14.32 -2.92 -11.35
C ASP A 98 15.22 -4.09 -10.90
N ASP A 99 15.12 -4.50 -9.61
CA ASP A 99 15.95 -5.54 -9.03
C ASP A 99 15.55 -6.96 -9.47
N PHE A 100 14.25 -7.25 -9.57
CA PHE A 100 13.73 -8.61 -9.81
C PHE A 100 13.04 -8.79 -11.16
N GLY A 101 12.78 -7.72 -11.90
CA GLY A 101 12.13 -7.77 -13.21
C GLY A 101 12.86 -8.64 -14.22
N PRO A 102 14.20 -8.55 -14.35
CA PRO A 102 14.95 -9.43 -15.26
C PRO A 102 14.72 -10.92 -14.96
N ARG A 103 14.80 -11.32 -13.68
CA ARG A 103 14.54 -12.70 -13.25
C ARG A 103 13.08 -13.10 -13.48
N GLN A 104 12.14 -12.22 -13.20
CA GLN A 104 10.72 -12.47 -13.42
C GLN A 104 10.42 -12.74 -14.89
N MET A 105 11.02 -11.98 -15.81
CA MET A 105 10.86 -12.19 -17.25
C MET A 105 11.45 -13.52 -17.73
N GLU A 106 12.58 -13.94 -17.17
CA GLU A 106 13.24 -15.20 -17.52
C GLU A 106 12.48 -16.43 -16.99
N THR A 107 12.00 -16.36 -15.76
CA THR A 107 11.47 -17.54 -15.04
C THR A 107 9.95 -17.61 -15.00
N GLY A 108 9.25 -16.50 -15.19
CA GLY A 108 7.81 -16.39 -15.00
C GLY A 108 7.36 -16.45 -13.52
N GLU A 109 8.30 -16.30 -12.56
CA GLU A 109 8.00 -16.22 -11.13
C GLU A 109 7.19 -14.94 -10.82
N LEU A 110 6.50 -14.93 -9.68
CA LEU A 110 5.79 -13.75 -9.18
C LEU A 110 6.71 -12.90 -8.29
N ILE A 111 6.65 -11.58 -8.45
CA ILE A 111 7.26 -10.63 -7.52
C ILE A 111 6.21 -10.26 -6.47
N ILE A 112 6.29 -10.85 -5.26
CA ILE A 112 5.42 -10.50 -4.13
C ILE A 112 6.20 -9.66 -3.13
N TYR A 113 5.64 -8.52 -2.74
CA TYR A 113 6.26 -7.60 -1.79
C TYR A 113 5.20 -6.82 -1.00
N THR A 114 5.61 -6.15 0.05
CA THR A 114 4.76 -5.30 0.90
C THR A 114 5.32 -3.88 1.01
N SER A 115 4.74 -3.09 1.87
CA SER A 115 5.21 -1.76 2.29
C SER A 115 4.98 -1.59 3.80
N ALA A 116 5.05 -0.36 4.29
CA ALA A 116 4.65 -0.04 5.67
C ALA A 116 3.14 -0.17 5.92
N ASP A 117 2.34 -0.14 4.84
CA ASP A 117 0.90 -0.33 4.90
C ASP A 117 0.54 -1.83 4.90
N PRO A 118 -0.67 -2.21 5.37
CA PRO A 118 -1.17 -3.58 5.39
C PRO A 118 -1.61 -4.04 3.98
N VAL A 119 -0.66 -4.16 3.07
CA VAL A 119 -0.90 -4.47 1.66
C VAL A 119 0.00 -5.59 1.17
N LEU A 120 -0.54 -6.48 0.32
CA LEU A 120 0.23 -7.42 -0.48
C LEU A 120 0.18 -6.96 -1.93
N GLN A 121 1.34 -6.83 -2.54
CA GLN A 121 1.47 -6.37 -3.91
C GLN A 121 2.10 -7.47 -4.76
N ILE A 122 1.52 -7.73 -5.93
CA ILE A 122 2.01 -8.71 -6.89
C ILE A 122 2.38 -7.97 -8.17
N ALA A 123 3.68 -7.92 -8.49
CA ALA A 123 4.15 -7.34 -9.74
C ALA A 123 4.51 -8.44 -10.74
N ALA A 124 4.17 -8.20 -12.01
CA ALA A 124 4.47 -9.08 -13.12
C ALA A 124 4.55 -8.29 -14.43
N HIS A 125 5.42 -8.72 -15.33
CA HIS A 125 5.52 -8.19 -16.69
C HIS A 125 4.33 -8.66 -17.54
N GLU A 126 3.67 -7.75 -18.26
CA GLU A 126 2.43 -8.05 -18.98
C GLU A 126 2.61 -9.08 -20.11
N ASP A 127 3.78 -9.12 -20.74
CA ASP A 127 4.09 -10.11 -21.78
C ASP A 127 4.42 -11.51 -21.25
N ILE A 128 4.71 -11.62 -19.95
CA ILE A 128 5.07 -12.90 -19.29
C ILE A 128 3.89 -13.49 -18.53
N ILE A 129 3.15 -12.65 -17.83
CA ILE A 129 1.95 -13.02 -17.09
C ILE A 129 0.80 -12.13 -17.57
N PRO A 130 -0.13 -12.66 -18.35
CA PRO A 130 -1.29 -11.90 -18.84
C PRO A 130 -2.07 -11.26 -17.70
N LEU A 131 -2.64 -10.08 -17.95
CA LEU A 131 -3.39 -9.32 -16.93
C LEU A 131 -4.51 -10.14 -16.27
N GLU A 132 -5.25 -10.91 -17.05
CA GLU A 132 -6.33 -11.76 -16.52
C GLU A 132 -5.80 -12.81 -15.52
N GLU A 133 -4.63 -13.37 -15.79
CA GLU A 133 -3.99 -14.30 -14.88
C GLU A 133 -3.52 -13.60 -13.61
N LEU A 134 -2.85 -12.44 -13.73
CA LEU A 134 -2.41 -11.63 -12.59
C LEU A 134 -3.60 -11.22 -11.71
N TYR A 135 -4.71 -10.79 -12.30
CA TYR A 135 -5.90 -10.38 -11.57
C TYR A 135 -6.53 -11.57 -10.83
N ARG A 136 -6.64 -12.73 -11.47
CA ARG A 136 -7.14 -13.94 -10.82
C ARG A 136 -6.28 -14.37 -9.63
N ILE A 137 -4.95 -14.22 -9.74
CA ILE A 137 -4.03 -14.49 -8.62
C ILE A 137 -4.27 -13.50 -7.48
N CYS A 138 -4.46 -12.20 -7.79
CA CYS A 138 -4.75 -11.18 -6.79
C CYS A 138 -6.10 -11.40 -6.10
N GLU A 139 -7.14 -11.81 -6.82
CA GLU A 139 -8.43 -12.18 -6.26
C GLU A 139 -8.33 -13.35 -5.29
N TYR A 140 -7.58 -14.39 -5.68
CA TYR A 140 -7.30 -15.51 -4.79
C TYR A 140 -6.51 -15.05 -3.55
N ALA A 141 -5.46 -14.26 -3.73
CA ALA A 141 -4.70 -13.70 -2.60
C ALA A 141 -5.62 -12.88 -1.67
N ARG A 142 -6.59 -12.12 -2.22
CA ARG A 142 -7.61 -11.42 -1.42
C ARG A 142 -8.44 -12.41 -0.60
N SER A 143 -8.93 -13.48 -1.20
CA SER A 143 -9.80 -14.45 -0.52
C SER A 143 -9.14 -15.13 0.68
N ILE A 144 -7.83 -15.35 0.66
CA ILE A 144 -7.07 -15.99 1.74
C ILE A 144 -6.48 -15.01 2.77
N THR A 145 -6.73 -13.71 2.62
CA THR A 145 -6.22 -12.65 3.49
C THR A 145 -7.32 -11.76 4.07
N MET A 146 -8.53 -12.30 4.18
CA MET A 146 -9.70 -11.63 4.77
C MET A 146 -9.78 -11.79 6.29
N GLU A 147 -9.02 -12.74 6.84
CA GLU A 147 -9.05 -13.09 8.26
C GLU A 147 -7.63 -13.32 8.79
N ARG A 148 -7.49 -13.30 10.12
CA ARG A 148 -6.21 -13.63 10.77
C ARG A 148 -5.81 -15.10 10.50
N PRO A 149 -4.54 -15.40 10.42
CA PRO A 149 -3.38 -14.56 10.85
C PRO A 149 -2.83 -13.60 9.77
N ALA A 150 -3.52 -13.35 8.68
CA ALA A 150 -3.08 -12.47 7.60
C ALA A 150 -4.21 -11.54 7.16
N LEU A 151 -4.79 -10.79 8.08
CA LEU A 151 -5.81 -9.79 7.78
C LEU A 151 -5.18 -8.58 7.09
N LEU A 152 -5.31 -8.51 5.77
CA LEU A 152 -4.77 -7.42 4.96
C LEU A 152 -5.87 -6.44 4.51
N GLY A 153 -5.52 -5.18 4.48
CA GLY A 153 -6.41 -4.13 4.00
C GLY A 153 -6.60 -4.15 2.48
N ARG A 154 -5.58 -4.58 1.72
CA ARG A 154 -5.61 -4.51 0.27
C ARG A 154 -4.63 -5.46 -0.40
N ILE A 155 -5.05 -6.05 -1.53
CA ILE A 155 -4.16 -6.71 -2.48
C ILE A 155 -4.05 -5.81 -3.71
N ILE A 156 -2.87 -5.68 -4.30
CA ILE A 156 -2.63 -4.79 -5.44
C ILE A 156 -1.95 -5.55 -6.57
N ALA A 157 -2.60 -5.63 -7.73
CA ALA A 157 -1.95 -6.00 -8.98
C ALA A 157 -1.08 -4.84 -9.48
N ARG A 158 0.20 -5.11 -9.73
CA ARG A 158 1.21 -4.14 -10.19
C ARG A 158 1.83 -4.57 -11.51
N PRO A 159 1.09 -4.55 -12.62
CA PRO A 159 1.65 -4.87 -13.91
C PRO A 159 2.68 -3.83 -14.36
N TYR A 160 3.67 -4.29 -15.11
CA TYR A 160 4.70 -3.45 -15.71
C TYR A 160 5.09 -3.98 -17.10
N VAL A 161 5.78 -3.14 -17.86
CA VAL A 161 6.32 -3.43 -19.22
C VAL A 161 7.73 -2.88 -19.35
N GLY A 162 8.39 -3.18 -20.45
CA GLY A 162 9.71 -2.66 -20.79
C GLY A 162 10.80 -3.73 -20.70
N GLU A 163 12.03 -3.29 -20.69
CA GLU A 163 13.22 -4.14 -20.72
C GLU A 163 14.09 -3.88 -19.48
N PRO A 164 14.99 -4.78 -19.11
CA PRO A 164 15.94 -4.57 -18.02
C PRO A 164 16.64 -3.20 -18.09
N GLY A 165 16.54 -2.43 -17.01
CA GLY A 165 17.06 -1.06 -16.92
C GLY A 165 16.10 0.03 -17.43
N ASN A 166 14.94 -0.32 -17.98
CA ASN A 166 13.92 0.63 -18.43
C ASN A 166 12.49 0.10 -18.24
N PHE A 167 12.21 -0.43 -17.07
CA PHE A 167 10.86 -0.89 -16.74
C PHE A 167 9.93 0.27 -16.40
N THR A 168 8.66 0.13 -16.81
CA THR A 168 7.63 1.12 -16.55
C THR A 168 6.36 0.43 -16.03
N ARG A 169 5.83 0.90 -14.92
CA ARG A 169 4.52 0.45 -14.42
C ARG A 169 3.41 0.95 -15.33
N THR A 170 2.44 0.09 -15.62
CA THR A 170 1.31 0.44 -16.50
C THR A 170 0.14 1.01 -15.72
N ALA A 171 -0.84 1.57 -16.44
CA ALA A 171 -2.11 2.01 -15.88
C ALA A 171 -3.06 0.85 -15.50
N ASN A 172 -2.70 -0.39 -15.85
CA ASN A 172 -3.47 -1.61 -15.59
C ASN A 172 -3.36 -2.11 -14.14
N ARG A 173 -2.96 -1.21 -13.22
CA ARG A 173 -3.03 -1.48 -11.79
C ARG A 173 -4.47 -1.75 -11.38
N HIS A 174 -4.67 -2.79 -10.54
CA HIS A 174 -5.97 -3.09 -9.95
C HIS A 174 -5.83 -3.36 -8.44
N ASP A 175 -6.72 -2.76 -7.65
CA ASP A 175 -6.73 -2.85 -6.19
C ASP A 175 -7.94 -3.66 -5.71
N TYR A 176 -7.71 -4.68 -4.90
CA TYR A 176 -8.72 -5.50 -4.24
C TYR A 176 -8.74 -5.12 -2.76
N ALA A 177 -9.59 -4.19 -2.39
CA ALA A 177 -9.76 -3.71 -1.02
C ALA A 177 -10.76 -4.58 -0.24
N VAL A 178 -10.81 -4.35 1.09
CA VAL A 178 -11.85 -4.86 2.00
C VAL A 178 -13.18 -4.15 1.73
#